data_a33ddf958d5948b6a26d9a20336042f7
#
_entry.id   a33ddf958d5948b6a26d9a20336042f7
#
_cell.length_a   1.000
_cell.length_b   1.000
_cell.length_c   1.000
_cell.angle_alpha   90.00
_cell.angle_beta   90.00
_cell.angle_gamma   90.00
#
_symmetry.space_group_name_H-M   'P 1'
#
loop_
_entity.id
_entity.type
_entity.pdbx_description
1 polymer ?
#
loop_
_entity_poly.entity_id
_entity_poly.type
_entity_poly.pdbx_seq_one_letter_code
_entity_poly.pdbx_strand_id
1 'polypeptide(L)'
;MAVDPEREFKPINIAVLTVSDTRGPEDDTSGDILVERIRTAGHRLGARALEKDDADRIASRLNNWIDDPKIDAVVITGGTGLTGRDVTPEALDRVKDKDIPGFGEIFRLISYRTIGTSTVQSRACAVVARGTY
;
A
#
# COMPACT_ATOMS: atom_id res chain seq x y z
N MET A 1 -12.35 -19.70 -0.72
CA MET A 1 -11.51 -20.06 -1.88
C MET A 1 -10.25 -20.76 -1.38
N ALA A 2 -9.99 -21.94 -1.89
CA ALA A 2 -8.73 -22.63 -1.61
C ALA A 2 -7.63 -22.12 -2.56
N VAL A 3 -6.41 -22.08 -2.06
CA VAL A 3 -5.23 -21.80 -2.90
C VAL A 3 -4.94 -23.06 -3.71
N ASP A 4 -4.87 -22.92 -5.01
CA ASP A 4 -4.48 -24.01 -5.92
C ASP A 4 -2.94 -24.15 -5.87
N PRO A 5 -2.41 -25.24 -5.31
CA PRO A 5 -0.97 -25.42 -5.19
C PRO A 5 -0.25 -25.64 -6.52
N GLU A 6 -0.98 -25.97 -7.58
CA GLU A 6 -0.41 -26.17 -8.92
C GLU A 6 -0.43 -24.90 -9.78
N ARG A 7 -0.98 -23.82 -9.23
CA ARG A 7 -1.06 -22.55 -9.96
C ARG A 7 0.33 -21.96 -10.13
N GLU A 8 0.70 -21.72 -11.38
CA GLU A 8 1.97 -21.09 -11.71
C GLU A 8 2.09 -19.68 -11.11
N PHE A 9 3.24 -19.41 -10.47
CA PHE A 9 3.56 -18.06 -9.98
C PHE A 9 3.72 -17.09 -11.15
N LYS A 10 3.02 -15.97 -11.11
CA LYS A 10 3.13 -14.90 -12.11
C LYS A 10 3.70 -13.65 -11.47
N PRO A 11 4.90 -13.20 -11.88
CA PRO A 11 5.41 -11.90 -11.44
C PRO A 11 4.47 -10.77 -11.88
N ILE A 12 4.23 -9.82 -10.98
CA ILE A 12 3.47 -8.60 -11.28
C ILE A 12 4.33 -7.37 -11.07
N ASN A 13 3.88 -6.23 -11.61
CA ASN A 13 4.54 -4.94 -11.43
C ASN A 13 3.88 -4.20 -10.26
N ILE A 14 4.65 -3.93 -9.23
CA ILE A 14 4.18 -3.29 -8.00
C ILE A 14 4.82 -1.93 -7.86
N ALA A 15 4.01 -0.89 -7.68
CA ALA A 15 4.48 0.44 -7.31
C ALA A 15 4.55 0.59 -5.79
N VAL A 16 5.50 1.37 -5.31
CA VAL A 16 5.68 1.68 -3.88
C VAL A 16 5.48 3.17 -3.65
N LEU A 17 4.56 3.50 -2.76
CA LEU A 17 4.31 4.86 -2.31
C LEU A 17 4.63 4.99 -0.82
N THR A 18 5.55 5.88 -0.48
CA THR A 18 5.78 6.29 0.90
C THR A 18 5.09 7.62 1.14
N VAL A 19 4.25 7.66 2.17
CA VAL A 19 3.54 8.87 2.60
C VAL A 19 4.19 9.38 3.89
N SER A 20 4.79 10.57 3.83
CA SER A 20 5.48 11.17 4.96
C SER A 20 5.68 12.67 4.76
N ASP A 21 5.41 13.46 5.81
CA ASP A 21 5.68 14.90 5.81
C ASP A 21 7.17 15.23 5.97
N THR A 22 7.96 14.30 6.51
CA THR A 22 9.32 14.60 7.00
C THR A 22 10.42 13.86 6.25
N ARG A 23 10.13 12.71 5.63
CA ARG A 23 11.15 11.88 4.96
C ARG A 23 11.42 12.35 3.54
N GLY A 24 12.70 12.31 3.16
CA GLY A 24 13.17 12.46 1.79
C GLY A 24 13.62 11.12 1.19
N PRO A 25 14.04 11.11 -0.09
CA PRO A 25 14.50 9.88 -0.75
C PRO A 25 15.69 9.21 -0.05
N GLU A 26 16.53 9.97 0.63
CA GLU A 26 17.73 9.43 1.29
C GLU A 26 17.43 8.70 2.60
N ASP A 27 16.30 8.97 3.22
CA ASP A 27 15.94 8.40 4.54
C ASP A 27 14.62 7.61 4.51
N ASP A 28 14.13 7.25 3.32
CA ASP A 28 12.94 6.44 3.11
C ASP A 28 13.22 4.94 3.36
N THR A 29 13.51 4.60 4.60
CA THR A 29 13.82 3.23 5.00
C THR A 29 12.63 2.29 4.83
N SER A 30 11.41 2.75 5.07
CA SER A 30 10.19 1.95 4.87
C SER A 30 9.99 1.60 3.41
N GLY A 31 10.18 2.56 2.50
CA GLY A 31 10.12 2.31 1.06
C GLY A 31 11.21 1.35 0.60
N ASP A 32 12.43 1.46 1.13
CA ASP A 32 13.53 0.54 0.82
C ASP A 32 13.20 -0.91 1.20
N ILE A 33 12.62 -1.12 2.38
CA ILE A 33 12.18 -2.44 2.84
C ILE A 33 11.11 -3.02 1.91
N LEU A 34 10.13 -2.22 1.51
CA LEU A 34 9.08 -2.68 0.59
C LEU A 34 9.65 -3.07 -0.77
N VAL A 35 10.56 -2.27 -1.32
CA VAL A 35 11.23 -2.56 -2.59
C VAL A 35 12.00 -3.88 -2.49
N GLU A 36 12.76 -4.08 -1.41
CA GLU A 36 13.48 -5.32 -1.18
C GLU A 36 12.54 -6.53 -1.10
N ARG A 37 11.44 -6.41 -0.34
CA ARG A 37 10.45 -7.49 -0.20
C ARG A 37 9.77 -7.84 -1.51
N ILE A 38 9.44 -6.85 -2.32
CA ILE A 38 8.85 -7.05 -3.65
C ILE A 38 9.80 -7.87 -4.53
N ARG A 39 11.07 -7.49 -4.58
CA ARG A 39 12.08 -8.18 -5.39
C ARG A 39 12.36 -9.58 -4.89
N THR A 40 12.50 -9.75 -3.58
CA THR A 40 12.74 -11.06 -2.95
C THR A 40 11.56 -12.01 -3.19
N ALA A 41 10.33 -11.50 -3.24
CA ALA A 41 9.13 -12.29 -3.56
C ALA A 41 9.02 -12.64 -5.05
N GLY A 42 9.91 -12.16 -5.90
CA GLY A 42 9.94 -12.47 -7.34
C GLY A 42 9.09 -11.52 -8.19
N HIS A 43 8.57 -10.45 -7.61
CA HIS A 43 7.84 -9.41 -8.35
C HIS A 43 8.79 -8.32 -8.87
N ARG A 44 8.26 -7.43 -9.70
CA ARG A 44 9.00 -6.31 -10.28
C ARG A 44 8.56 -4.99 -9.65
N LEU A 45 9.52 -4.11 -9.38
CA LEU A 45 9.23 -2.73 -9.01
C LEU A 45 8.78 -1.97 -10.26
N GLY A 46 7.51 -1.57 -10.30
CA GLY A 46 6.95 -0.81 -11.42
C GLY A 46 7.20 0.68 -11.32
N ALA A 47 7.14 1.22 -10.12
CA ALA A 47 7.39 2.64 -9.82
C ALA A 47 7.65 2.83 -8.32
N ARG A 48 8.21 3.97 -7.96
CA ARG A 48 8.40 4.37 -6.56
C ARG A 48 8.25 5.88 -6.43
N ALA A 49 7.55 6.33 -5.39
CA ALA A 49 7.39 7.74 -5.10
C ALA A 49 7.26 8.01 -3.60
N LEU A 50 7.49 9.26 -3.24
CA LEU A 50 7.16 9.85 -1.94
C LEU A 50 6.11 10.93 -2.13
N GLU A 51 5.13 10.96 -1.26
CA GLU A 51 4.16 12.05 -1.16
C GLU A 51 4.03 12.51 0.29
N LYS A 52 3.68 13.76 0.46
CA LYS A 52 3.32 14.30 1.77
C LYS A 52 1.96 13.78 2.22
N ASP A 53 1.67 13.90 3.50
CA ASP A 53 0.36 13.57 4.09
C ASP A 53 -0.72 14.58 3.61
N ASP A 54 -1.04 14.50 2.35
CA ASP A 54 -2.00 15.34 1.63
C ASP A 54 -2.86 14.43 0.75
N ALA A 55 -4.16 14.38 1.07
CA ALA A 55 -5.08 13.46 0.39
C ALA A 55 -5.21 13.73 -1.12
N ASP A 56 -5.12 14.99 -1.54
CA ASP A 56 -5.20 15.34 -2.96
C ASP A 56 -3.96 14.85 -3.72
N ARG A 57 -2.78 15.01 -3.14
CA ARG A 57 -1.51 14.54 -3.73
C ARG A 57 -1.47 13.01 -3.82
N ILE A 58 -1.86 12.34 -2.73
CA ILE A 58 -1.89 10.87 -2.69
C ILE A 58 -2.88 10.35 -3.73
N ALA A 59 -4.11 10.88 -3.77
CA ALA A 59 -5.12 10.46 -4.74
C ALA A 59 -4.68 10.71 -6.19
N SER A 60 -4.05 11.85 -6.47
CA SER A 60 -3.51 12.17 -7.79
C SER A 60 -2.42 11.18 -8.22
N ARG A 61 -1.49 10.85 -7.32
CA ARG A 61 -0.45 9.84 -7.57
C ARG A 61 -1.06 8.48 -7.86
N LEU A 62 -2.02 8.07 -7.04
CA LEU A 62 -2.71 6.79 -7.22
C LEU A 62 -3.46 6.72 -8.55
N ASN A 63 -4.19 7.76 -8.92
CA ASN A 63 -4.88 7.81 -10.21
C ASN A 63 -3.92 7.66 -11.39
N ASN A 64 -2.75 8.31 -11.34
CA ASN A 64 -1.75 8.15 -12.40
C ASN A 64 -1.28 6.70 -12.52
N TRP A 65 -1.07 6.01 -11.41
CA TRP A 65 -0.64 4.61 -11.42
C TRP A 65 -1.77 3.64 -11.76
N ILE A 66 -2.99 3.92 -11.30
CA ILE A 66 -4.18 3.11 -11.65
C ILE A 66 -4.45 3.17 -13.16
N ASP A 67 -4.23 4.31 -13.78
CA ASP A 67 -4.41 4.49 -15.22
C ASP A 67 -3.22 3.96 -16.05
N ASP A 68 -2.11 3.62 -15.42
CA ASP A 68 -0.94 3.03 -16.08
C ASP A 68 -1.14 1.51 -16.25
N PRO A 69 -1.27 1.00 -17.48
CA PRO A 69 -1.48 -0.43 -17.71
C PRO A 69 -0.29 -1.31 -17.30
N LYS A 70 0.85 -0.72 -16.99
CA LYS A 70 2.05 -1.43 -16.53
C LYS A 70 2.07 -1.66 -15.03
N ILE A 71 1.19 -1.02 -14.26
CA ILE A 71 1.12 -1.16 -12.80
C ILE A 71 -0.05 -2.08 -12.44
N ASP A 72 0.24 -3.19 -11.78
CA ASP A 72 -0.76 -4.17 -11.38
C ASP A 72 -1.25 -3.95 -9.94
N ALA A 73 -0.35 -3.50 -9.07
CA ALA A 73 -0.65 -3.25 -7.67
C ALA A 73 0.17 -2.09 -7.12
N VAL A 74 -0.33 -1.48 -6.07
CA VAL A 74 0.37 -0.41 -5.33
C VAL A 74 0.45 -0.79 -3.85
N VAL A 75 1.63 -0.70 -3.27
CA VAL A 75 1.82 -0.85 -1.82
C VAL A 75 2.17 0.52 -1.24
N ILE A 76 1.41 0.94 -0.25
CA ILE A 76 1.56 2.24 0.40
C ILE A 76 2.01 2.04 1.84
N THR A 77 2.98 2.81 2.27
CA THR A 77 3.40 2.89 3.68
C THR A 77 3.27 4.32 4.18
N GLY A 78 2.75 4.46 5.39
CA GLY A 78 2.54 5.75 6.05
C GLY A 78 1.10 6.28 5.98
N GLY A 79 0.79 7.19 6.88
CA GLY A 79 -0.48 7.92 6.92
C GLY A 79 -1.71 7.12 7.31
N THR A 80 -1.56 6.01 8.03
CA THR A 80 -2.67 5.12 8.44
C THR A 80 -3.03 5.19 9.92
N GLY A 81 -2.49 6.16 10.65
CA GLY A 81 -2.79 6.38 12.06
C GLY A 81 -4.07 7.19 12.29
N LEU A 82 -4.18 7.75 13.51
CA LEU A 82 -5.38 8.45 13.99
C LEU A 82 -5.22 9.97 14.06
N THR A 83 -4.07 10.52 13.71
CA THR A 83 -3.87 11.97 13.75
C THR A 83 -4.54 12.66 12.55
N GLY A 84 -4.74 13.96 12.63
CA GLY A 84 -5.31 14.74 11.52
C GLY A 84 -4.41 14.78 10.28
N ARG A 85 -3.14 14.40 10.41
CA ARG A 85 -2.21 14.29 9.28
C ARG A 85 -2.27 12.92 8.57
N ASP A 86 -2.83 11.92 9.23
CA ASP A 86 -2.97 10.58 8.66
C ASP A 86 -4.18 10.53 7.72
N VAL A 87 -3.95 10.60 6.42
CA VAL A 87 -5.02 10.73 5.40
C VAL A 87 -4.92 9.70 4.27
N THR A 88 -4.10 8.67 4.43
CA THR A 88 -3.96 7.62 3.39
C THR A 88 -5.27 6.88 3.15
N PRO A 89 -6.03 6.40 4.16
CA PRO A 89 -7.33 5.77 3.92
C PRO A 89 -8.33 6.69 3.22
N GLU A 90 -8.34 7.97 3.56
CA GLU A 90 -9.22 8.97 2.94
C GLU A 90 -8.87 9.19 1.46
N ALA A 91 -7.59 9.15 1.10
CA ALA A 91 -7.17 9.21 -0.29
C ALA A 91 -7.59 7.95 -1.08
N LEU A 92 -7.49 6.77 -0.47
CA LEU A 92 -7.97 5.52 -1.05
C LEU A 92 -9.48 5.54 -1.30
N ASP A 93 -10.25 6.12 -0.38
CA ASP A 93 -11.70 6.28 -0.54
C ASP A 93 -12.08 7.08 -1.79
N ARG A 94 -11.23 7.99 -2.23
CA ARG A 94 -11.48 8.83 -3.42
C ARG A 94 -11.25 8.09 -4.74
N VAL A 95 -10.45 7.04 -4.74
CA VAL A 95 -10.05 6.34 -5.98
C VAL A 95 -10.65 4.94 -6.10
N LYS A 96 -11.15 4.36 -5.01
CA LYS A 96 -11.61 2.98 -4.96
C LYS A 96 -12.88 2.71 -5.75
N ASP A 97 -12.97 1.50 -6.27
CA ASP A 97 -14.24 0.90 -6.69
C ASP A 97 -14.84 0.06 -5.56
N LYS A 98 -14.01 -0.74 -4.89
CA LYS A 98 -14.43 -1.61 -3.78
C LYS A 98 -13.36 -1.69 -2.69
N ASP A 99 -13.81 -1.88 -1.46
CA ASP A 99 -12.94 -2.22 -0.33
C ASP A 99 -12.55 -3.70 -0.36
N ILE A 100 -11.37 -3.98 0.20
CA ILE A 100 -10.89 -5.34 0.49
C ILE A 100 -10.73 -5.46 2.02
N PRO A 101 -11.83 -5.70 2.76
CA PRO A 101 -11.80 -5.67 4.22
C PRO A 101 -10.83 -6.67 4.84
N GLY A 102 -10.70 -7.84 4.22
CA GLY A 102 -9.84 -8.91 4.74
C GLY A 102 -8.37 -8.52 4.84
N PHE A 103 -7.89 -7.59 4.01
CA PHE A 103 -6.52 -7.10 4.14
C PHE A 103 -6.27 -6.48 5.51
N GLY A 104 -7.10 -5.54 5.93
CA GLY A 104 -6.96 -4.88 7.23
C GLY A 104 -7.09 -5.85 8.40
N GLU A 105 -7.98 -6.84 8.29
CA GLU A 105 -8.17 -7.88 9.31
C GLU A 105 -6.88 -8.70 9.49
N ILE A 106 -6.31 -9.22 8.40
CA ILE A 106 -5.07 -10.01 8.45
C ILE A 106 -3.88 -9.13 8.85
N PHE A 107 -3.78 -7.92 8.35
CA PHE A 107 -2.71 -6.98 8.71
C PHE A 107 -2.67 -6.75 10.22
N ARG A 108 -3.82 -6.45 10.83
CA ARG A 108 -3.90 -6.21 12.28
C ARG A 108 -3.68 -7.47 13.09
N LEU A 109 -4.12 -8.62 12.63
CA LEU A 109 -3.84 -9.91 13.27
C LEU A 109 -2.33 -10.20 13.34
N ILE A 110 -1.63 -9.97 12.24
CA ILE A 110 -0.17 -10.15 12.19
C ILE A 110 0.54 -9.12 13.07
N SER A 111 0.14 -7.86 12.99
CA SER A 111 0.71 -6.76 13.78
C SER A 111 0.53 -6.97 15.28
N TYR A 112 -0.58 -7.56 15.70
CA TYR A 112 -0.86 -7.86 17.10
C TYR A 112 0.23 -8.73 17.74
N ARG A 113 0.83 -9.63 16.98
CA ARG A 113 1.91 -10.50 17.45
C ARG A 113 3.18 -9.73 17.82
N THR A 114 3.37 -8.56 17.23
CA THR A 114 4.58 -7.72 17.42
C THR A 114 4.33 -6.57 18.37
N ILE A 115 3.20 -5.86 18.21
CA ILE A 115 2.91 -4.61 18.92
C ILE A 115 1.70 -4.71 19.87
N GLY A 116 1.10 -5.89 19.99
CA GLY A 116 -0.04 -6.11 20.89
C GLY A 116 -1.25 -5.25 20.55
N THR A 117 -1.93 -4.76 21.57
CA THR A 117 -3.17 -3.98 21.42
C THR A 117 -2.99 -2.63 20.72
N SER A 118 -1.77 -2.13 20.58
CA SER A 118 -1.49 -0.91 19.80
C SER A 118 -1.97 -1.01 18.35
N THR A 119 -2.10 -2.23 17.82
CA THR A 119 -2.61 -2.45 16.46
C THR A 119 -4.04 -1.94 16.26
N VAL A 120 -4.81 -1.75 17.33
CA VAL A 120 -6.16 -1.16 17.30
C VAL A 120 -6.16 0.23 16.66
N GLN A 121 -5.06 0.95 16.75
CA GLN A 121 -4.93 2.29 16.17
C GLN A 121 -4.62 2.28 14.68
N SER A 122 -4.33 1.12 14.10
CA SER A 122 -4.02 1.00 12.67
C SER A 122 -5.29 1.05 11.84
N ARG A 123 -5.35 1.97 10.89
CA ARG A 123 -6.37 2.05 9.86
C ARG A 123 -5.91 1.45 8.53
N ALA A 124 -4.96 0.51 8.59
CA ALA A 124 -4.50 -0.21 7.41
C ALA A 124 -5.68 -0.82 6.65
N CYS A 125 -5.73 -0.57 5.35
CA CYS A 125 -6.82 -0.98 4.47
C CYS A 125 -6.29 -1.26 3.06
N ALA A 126 -7.11 -1.95 2.27
CA ALA A 126 -6.83 -2.14 0.86
C ALA A 126 -8.12 -1.97 0.04
N VAL A 127 -7.94 -1.60 -1.20
CA VAL A 127 -9.03 -1.36 -2.15
C VAL A 127 -8.66 -1.92 -3.51
N VAL A 128 -9.65 -2.08 -4.38
CA VAL A 128 -9.43 -2.28 -5.81
C VAL A 128 -10.02 -1.09 -6.56
N ALA A 129 -9.28 -0.61 -7.56
CA ALA A 129 -9.68 0.52 -8.38
C ALA A 129 -9.29 0.25 -9.84
N ARG A 130 -10.29 0.13 -10.72
CA ARG A 130 -10.11 -0.10 -12.16
C ARG A 130 -9.14 -1.25 -12.48
N GLY A 131 -9.22 -2.34 -11.70
CA GLY A 131 -8.39 -3.52 -11.87
C GLY A 131 -6.99 -3.47 -11.22
N THR A 132 -6.62 -2.37 -10.58
CA THR A 132 -5.38 -2.22 -9.79
C THR A 132 -5.68 -2.43 -8.31
N TYR A 133 -4.84 -3.21 -7.64
CA TYR A 133 -4.96 -3.51 -6.21
C TYR A 133 -4.06 -2.62 -5.39
#